data_f2098b5472182ca8c4c6d48095c02553
#
_entry.id   f2098b5472182ca8c4c6d48095c02553
#
_cell.length_a   1.000
_cell.length_b   1.000
_cell.length_c   1.000
_cell.angle_alpha   90.00
_cell.angle_beta   90.00
_cell.angle_gamma   90.00
#
_symmetry.space_group_name_H-M   'P 1'
#
loop_
_entity.id
_entity.type
_entity.pdbx_description
1 polymer ?
#
loop_
_entity_poly.entity_id
_entity_poly.type
_entity_poly.pdbx_seq_one_letter_code
_entity_poly.pdbx_strand_id
1 'polypeptide(L)'
;MSKTERKRTERIRIYYPKTAAGKKQWNHRFSLNAYWSGKHHAERSEDAKYWHAIVWASLAQAKVPKKTFERPAVITFLWNDGLDIDNHAAMGKCITDALKNWVIQNDSRRYLAGVEHYFHEEDYIEVIIREI
;
A
#
# COMPACT_ATOMS: atom_id res chain seq x y z
N MET A 1 -6.27 -1.01 -33.94
CA MET A 1 -5.93 -1.02 -32.50
C MET A 1 -7.22 -1.07 -31.67
N SER A 2 -7.26 -1.93 -30.75
CA SER A 2 -8.43 -2.11 -29.93
C SER A 2 -8.38 -1.26 -28.67
N LYS A 3 -9.50 -0.69 -28.30
CA LYS A 3 -9.65 0.01 -27.02
C LYS A 3 -9.44 -0.94 -25.84
N THR A 4 -9.65 -2.24 -26.04
CA THR A 4 -9.47 -3.25 -25.00
C THR A 4 -8.02 -3.40 -24.55
N GLU A 5 -7.09 -2.85 -25.31
CA GLU A 5 -5.67 -2.90 -24.96
C GLU A 5 -5.25 -1.78 -24.03
N ARG A 6 -6.13 -0.83 -23.76
CA ARG A 6 -5.85 0.21 -22.79
C ARG A 6 -5.82 -0.41 -21.40
N LYS A 7 -4.68 -0.28 -20.74
CA LYS A 7 -4.45 -0.84 -19.42
C LYS A 7 -4.95 0.12 -18.34
N ARG A 8 -5.55 -0.45 -17.32
CA ARG A 8 -6.07 0.30 -16.19
C ARG A 8 -4.93 0.63 -15.23
N THR A 9 -4.92 1.87 -14.74
CA THR A 9 -4.01 2.32 -13.68
C THR A 9 -4.82 3.09 -12.66
N GLU A 10 -4.63 2.75 -11.38
CA GLU A 10 -5.27 3.45 -10.26
C GLU A 10 -4.20 3.98 -9.34
N ARG A 11 -4.47 5.12 -8.71
CA ARG A 11 -3.54 5.76 -7.78
C ARG A 11 -4.28 6.18 -6.53
N ILE A 12 -3.67 5.94 -5.37
CA ILE A 12 -4.18 6.46 -4.10
C ILE A 12 -3.06 7.11 -3.33
N ARG A 13 -3.42 8.01 -2.40
CA ARG A 13 -2.49 8.71 -1.52
C ARG A 13 -2.87 8.44 -0.08
N ILE A 14 -1.87 8.06 0.72
CA ILE A 14 -2.02 7.85 2.15
C ILE A 14 -1.11 8.85 2.83
N TYR A 15 -1.68 9.83 3.53
CA TYR A 15 -0.91 10.91 4.11
C TYR A 15 -0.23 10.49 5.40
N TYR A 16 1.02 10.91 5.57
CA TYR A 16 1.76 10.70 6.80
C TYR A 16 1.20 11.58 7.92
N PRO A 17 1.45 11.24 9.20
CA PRO A 17 1.16 12.14 10.30
C PRO A 17 1.81 13.50 10.08
N LYS A 18 1.14 14.57 10.51
CA LYS A 18 1.59 15.94 10.21
C LYS A 18 2.68 16.45 11.14
N THR A 19 2.79 15.88 12.35
CA THR A 19 3.77 16.32 13.35
C THR A 19 5.00 15.44 13.32
N ALA A 20 6.14 16.00 13.75
CA ALA A 20 7.37 15.23 13.86
C ALA A 20 7.23 14.07 14.85
N ALA A 21 6.56 14.32 15.98
CA ALA A 21 6.31 13.28 16.98
C ALA A 21 5.42 12.18 16.44
N GLY A 22 4.38 12.54 15.69
CA GLY A 22 3.49 11.59 15.03
C GLY A 22 4.22 10.73 14.00
N LYS A 23 5.09 11.34 13.20
CA LYS A 23 5.91 10.62 12.22
C LYS A 23 6.85 9.63 12.90
N LYS A 24 7.46 10.03 14.00
CA LYS A 24 8.35 9.16 14.76
C LYS A 24 7.62 7.96 15.34
N GLN A 25 6.45 8.17 15.92
CA GLN A 25 5.62 7.10 16.46
C GLN A 25 5.15 6.15 15.35
N TRP A 26 4.78 6.70 14.21
CA TRP A 26 4.34 5.95 13.05
C TRP A 26 5.46 5.04 12.53
N ASN A 27 6.68 5.59 12.38
CA ASN A 27 7.84 4.81 11.97
C ASN A 27 8.17 3.71 12.97
N HIS A 28 8.09 4.02 14.26
CA HIS A 28 8.34 3.04 15.31
C HIS A 28 7.32 1.90 15.26
N ARG A 29 6.08 2.21 14.94
CA ARG A 29 5.01 1.21 14.87
C ARG A 29 5.08 0.33 13.63
N PHE A 30 5.40 0.89 12.47
CA PHE A 30 5.20 0.23 11.19
C PHE A 30 6.47 -0.18 10.43
N SER A 31 7.65 0.17 10.94
CA SER A 31 8.90 -0.25 10.28
C SER A 31 9.04 -1.77 10.32
N LEU A 32 9.82 -2.30 9.40
CA LEU A 32 10.12 -3.74 9.38
C LEU A 32 10.82 -4.17 10.67
N ASN A 33 11.68 -3.30 11.23
CA ASN A 33 12.36 -3.58 12.50
C ASN A 33 11.38 -3.76 13.64
N ALA A 34 10.34 -2.93 13.71
CA ALA A 34 9.28 -3.08 14.71
C ALA A 34 8.58 -4.42 14.56
N TYR A 35 8.32 -4.83 13.33
CA TYR A 35 7.68 -6.11 13.02
C TYR A 35 8.54 -7.29 13.47
N TRP A 36 9.85 -7.24 13.19
CA TRP A 36 10.79 -8.31 13.53
C TRP A 36 11.13 -8.39 15.01
N SER A 37 10.97 -7.30 15.76
CA SER A 37 11.34 -7.28 17.18
C SER A 37 10.31 -7.93 18.10
N GLY A 38 9.47 -8.80 17.57
CA GLY A 38 8.54 -9.59 18.38
C GLY A 38 7.21 -8.91 18.63
N LYS A 39 6.72 -8.20 17.64
CA LYS A 39 5.41 -7.56 17.73
C LYS A 39 4.33 -8.58 18.05
N HIS A 40 3.54 -8.30 19.07
CA HIS A 40 2.53 -9.22 19.56
C HIS A 40 1.44 -9.45 18.52
N HIS A 41 0.86 -10.66 18.52
CA HIS A 41 -0.21 -11.01 17.58
C HIS A 41 -1.38 -10.02 17.61
N ALA A 42 -1.80 -9.58 18.80
CA ALA A 42 -2.89 -8.61 18.95
C ALA A 42 -2.54 -7.26 18.32
N GLU A 43 -1.28 -6.82 18.44
CA GLU A 43 -0.80 -5.58 17.82
C GLU A 43 -0.79 -5.68 16.30
N ARG A 44 -0.38 -6.83 15.76
CA ARG A 44 -0.41 -7.07 14.31
C ARG A 44 -1.83 -7.04 13.77
N SER A 45 -2.78 -7.58 14.52
CA SER A 45 -4.19 -7.56 14.16
C SER A 45 -4.73 -6.12 14.11
N GLU A 46 -4.36 -5.30 15.09
CA GLU A 46 -4.74 -3.89 15.11
C GLU A 46 -4.11 -3.12 13.96
N ASP A 47 -2.85 -3.40 13.63
CA ASP A 47 -2.18 -2.79 12.49
C ASP A 47 -2.88 -3.15 11.18
N ALA A 48 -3.27 -4.41 11.01
CA ALA A 48 -4.00 -4.84 9.81
C ALA A 48 -5.32 -4.09 9.67
N LYS A 49 -6.05 -3.91 10.76
CA LYS A 49 -7.30 -3.14 10.76
C LYS A 49 -7.08 -1.68 10.42
N TYR A 50 -6.02 -1.09 10.97
CA TYR A 50 -5.65 0.30 10.69
C TYR A 50 -5.39 0.50 9.18
N TRP A 51 -4.55 -0.34 8.61
CA TRP A 51 -4.21 -0.24 7.19
C TRP A 51 -5.41 -0.52 6.29
N HIS A 52 -6.23 -1.50 6.65
CA HIS A 52 -7.44 -1.78 5.89
C HIS A 52 -8.37 -0.56 5.83
N ALA A 53 -8.61 0.05 6.98
CA ALA A 53 -9.49 1.22 7.07
C ALA A 53 -8.95 2.40 6.27
N ILE A 54 -7.66 2.71 6.41
CA ILE A 54 -7.08 3.89 5.76
C ILE A 54 -6.93 3.69 4.25
N VAL A 55 -6.60 2.48 3.80
CA VAL A 55 -6.51 2.17 2.37
C VAL A 55 -7.89 2.24 1.73
N TRP A 56 -8.90 1.67 2.36
CA TRP A 56 -10.26 1.71 1.82
C TRP A 56 -10.81 3.13 1.78
N ALA A 57 -10.53 3.94 2.80
CA ALA A 57 -10.88 5.36 2.77
C ALA A 57 -10.18 6.11 1.64
N SER A 58 -8.90 5.81 1.40
CA SER A 58 -8.12 6.42 0.33
C SER A 58 -8.63 6.01 -1.06
N LEU A 59 -9.03 4.75 -1.22
CA LEU A 59 -9.64 4.27 -2.46
C LEU A 59 -10.96 4.99 -2.75
N ALA A 60 -11.80 5.12 -1.73
CA ALA A 60 -13.07 5.83 -1.87
C ALA A 60 -12.85 7.31 -2.19
N GLN A 61 -11.91 7.95 -1.52
CA GLN A 61 -11.59 9.36 -1.73
C GLN A 61 -11.05 9.62 -3.13
N ALA A 62 -10.25 8.71 -3.65
CA ALA A 62 -9.71 8.79 -5.00
C ALA A 62 -10.74 8.35 -6.07
N LYS A 63 -11.92 7.93 -5.64
CA LYS A 63 -13.00 7.46 -6.52
C LYS A 63 -12.59 6.27 -7.39
N VAL A 64 -11.78 5.39 -6.82
CA VAL A 64 -11.40 4.15 -7.50
C VAL A 64 -12.59 3.21 -7.53
N PRO A 65 -13.01 2.72 -8.70
CA PRO A 65 -14.12 1.77 -8.78
C PRO A 65 -13.84 0.51 -7.99
N LYS A 66 -14.80 0.02 -7.24
CA LYS A 66 -14.69 -1.25 -6.52
C LYS A 66 -14.87 -2.41 -7.50
N LYS A 67 -13.86 -2.59 -8.31
CA LYS A 67 -13.83 -3.60 -9.35
C LYS A 67 -12.39 -4.10 -9.48
N THR A 68 -12.20 -5.39 -9.27
CA THR A 68 -10.85 -5.97 -9.32
C THR A 68 -10.32 -6.02 -10.75
N PHE A 69 -9.01 -5.90 -10.88
CA PHE A 69 -8.32 -6.04 -12.14
C PHE A 69 -8.47 -7.47 -12.66
N GLU A 70 -8.70 -7.62 -13.94
CA GLU A 70 -8.81 -8.94 -14.59
C GLU A 70 -7.44 -9.48 -14.99
N ARG A 71 -6.47 -8.59 -15.21
CA ARG A 71 -5.11 -8.92 -15.59
C ARG A 71 -4.18 -8.79 -14.40
N PRO A 72 -2.99 -9.42 -14.47
CA PRO A 72 -2.00 -9.20 -13.43
C PRO A 72 -1.63 -7.73 -13.29
N ALA A 73 -1.37 -7.30 -12.08
CA ALA A 73 -1.02 -5.92 -11.78
C ALA A 73 0.36 -5.86 -11.15
N VAL A 74 0.96 -4.69 -11.24
CA VAL A 74 2.16 -4.32 -10.49
C VAL A 74 1.79 -3.19 -9.56
N ILE A 75 2.21 -3.28 -8.31
CA ILE A 75 2.02 -2.21 -7.33
C ILE A 75 3.34 -1.50 -7.13
N THR A 76 3.31 -0.18 -7.29
CA THR A 76 4.46 0.67 -7.02
C THR A 76 4.15 1.54 -5.82
N PHE A 77 5.04 1.50 -4.83
CA PHE A 77 4.97 2.33 -3.64
C PHE A 77 6.01 3.44 -3.72
N LEU A 78 5.58 4.68 -3.45
CA LEU A 78 6.49 5.82 -3.31
C LEU A 78 6.42 6.29 -1.87
N TRP A 79 7.56 6.25 -1.18
CA TRP A 79 7.68 6.49 0.27
C TRP A 79 8.45 7.78 0.56
N ASN A 80 8.14 8.39 1.69
CA ASN A 80 8.92 9.55 2.18
C ASN A 80 8.80 9.66 3.71
N ASP A 81 9.32 8.66 4.42
CA ASP A 81 9.21 8.57 5.87
C ASP A 81 10.55 8.54 6.61
N GLY A 82 11.64 8.67 5.88
CA GLY A 82 12.97 8.64 6.47
C GLY A 82 13.51 7.25 6.75
N LEU A 83 12.75 6.20 6.46
CA LEU A 83 13.21 4.83 6.61
C LEU A 83 13.95 4.38 5.35
N ASP A 84 14.87 3.43 5.50
CA ASP A 84 15.53 2.80 4.36
C ASP A 84 14.52 2.00 3.53
N ILE A 85 14.82 1.79 2.27
CA ILE A 85 13.87 1.19 1.34
C ILE A 85 13.41 -0.20 1.77
N ASP A 86 14.29 -1.00 2.34
CA ASP A 86 13.97 -2.36 2.78
C ASP A 86 13.13 -2.41 4.05
N ASN A 87 12.96 -1.29 4.75
CA ASN A 87 12.12 -1.20 5.94
C ASN A 87 10.62 -1.09 5.62
N HIS A 88 10.25 -1.10 4.35
CA HIS A 88 8.85 -0.90 3.94
C HIS A 88 8.10 -2.21 3.65
N ALA A 89 8.74 -3.35 3.79
CA ALA A 89 8.14 -4.64 3.42
C ALA A 89 6.87 -4.94 4.21
N ALA A 90 6.87 -4.69 5.52
CA ALA A 90 5.69 -4.95 6.36
C ALA A 90 4.53 -4.02 6.02
N MET A 91 4.81 -2.73 5.83
CA MET A 91 3.79 -1.76 5.43
C MET A 91 3.23 -2.08 4.05
N GLY A 92 4.10 -2.39 3.10
CA GLY A 92 3.70 -2.76 1.75
C GLY A 92 2.79 -3.98 1.75
N LYS A 93 3.08 -4.97 2.59
CA LYS A 93 2.23 -6.14 2.72
C LYS A 93 0.85 -5.78 3.28
N CYS A 94 0.79 -4.95 4.32
CA CYS A 94 -0.48 -4.52 4.90
C CYS A 94 -1.33 -3.75 3.89
N ILE A 95 -0.71 -2.86 3.12
CA ILE A 95 -1.42 -2.10 2.09
C ILE A 95 -1.92 -3.04 1.00
N THR A 96 -1.08 -3.96 0.53
CA THR A 96 -1.45 -4.94 -0.49
C THR A 96 -2.63 -5.80 -0.03
N ASP A 97 -2.59 -6.28 1.22
CA ASP A 97 -3.69 -7.05 1.79
C ASP A 97 -4.99 -6.25 1.82
N ALA A 98 -4.91 -4.96 2.09
CA ALA A 98 -6.08 -4.08 2.11
C ALA A 98 -6.65 -3.80 0.71
N LEU A 99 -5.85 -3.91 -0.35
CA LEU A 99 -6.32 -3.72 -1.73
C LEU A 99 -7.14 -4.90 -2.25
N LYS A 100 -7.07 -6.04 -1.58
CA LYS A 100 -7.82 -7.24 -2.00
C LYS A 100 -9.32 -6.99 -1.94
N ASN A 101 -10.02 -7.55 -2.91
CA ASN A 101 -11.47 -7.43 -3.04
C ASN A 101 -11.97 -6.04 -3.44
N TRP A 102 -11.09 -5.08 -3.61
CA TRP A 102 -11.44 -3.79 -4.20
C TRP A 102 -10.76 -3.61 -5.55
N VAL A 103 -9.43 -3.74 -5.59
CA VAL A 103 -8.62 -3.49 -6.79
C VAL A 103 -8.02 -4.78 -7.34
N ILE A 104 -7.53 -5.66 -6.46
CA ILE A 104 -6.97 -6.95 -6.86
C ILE A 104 -7.77 -8.07 -6.22
N GLN A 105 -7.85 -9.22 -6.89
CA GLN A 105 -8.58 -10.36 -6.36
C GLN A 105 -7.84 -10.98 -5.18
N ASN A 106 -6.55 -11.16 -5.32
CA ASN A 106 -5.66 -11.61 -4.25
C ASN A 106 -4.21 -11.32 -4.67
N ASP A 107 -3.26 -11.69 -3.83
CA ASP A 107 -1.85 -11.41 -4.03
C ASP A 107 -1.08 -12.57 -4.68
N SER A 108 -1.79 -13.57 -5.21
CA SER A 108 -1.14 -14.66 -5.93
C SER A 108 -0.55 -14.16 -7.24
N ARG A 109 0.41 -14.91 -7.75
CA ARG A 109 1.14 -14.59 -8.99
C ARG A 109 0.21 -14.27 -10.17
N ARG A 110 -0.96 -14.87 -10.19
CA ARG A 110 -1.95 -14.66 -11.25
C ARG A 110 -2.47 -13.22 -11.28
N TYR A 111 -2.56 -12.57 -10.12
CA TYR A 111 -3.17 -11.25 -10.00
C TYR A 111 -2.20 -10.16 -9.60
N LEU A 112 -1.09 -10.53 -8.97
CA LEU A 112 -0.05 -9.58 -8.55
C LEU A 112 1.29 -10.09 -9.07
N ALA A 113 1.77 -9.45 -10.14
CA ALA A 113 2.98 -9.87 -10.84
C ALA A 113 4.26 -9.30 -10.22
N GLY A 114 4.16 -8.19 -9.51
CA GLY A 114 5.33 -7.58 -8.90
C GLY A 114 4.99 -6.43 -7.99
N VAL A 115 5.96 -6.07 -7.15
CA VAL A 115 5.87 -4.94 -6.24
C VAL A 115 7.18 -4.17 -6.34
N GLU A 116 7.07 -2.84 -6.43
CA GLU A 116 8.20 -1.95 -6.54
C GLU A 116 8.16 -0.92 -5.43
N HIS A 117 9.32 -0.56 -4.91
CA HIS A 117 9.46 0.45 -3.85
C HIS A 117 10.46 1.52 -4.30
N TYR A 118 10.03 2.77 -4.24
CA TYR A 118 10.86 3.93 -4.57
C TYR A 118 10.62 5.04 -3.56
N PHE A 119 11.41 6.08 -3.61
CA PHE A 119 11.22 7.29 -2.81
C PHE A 119 10.66 8.43 -3.66
N HIS A 120 9.99 9.38 -3.01
CA HIS A 120 9.62 10.66 -3.58
C HIS A 120 9.68 11.74 -2.48
N GLU A 121 9.39 12.97 -2.85
CA GLU A 121 9.54 14.11 -1.93
C GLU A 121 8.21 14.57 -1.31
N GLU A 122 7.11 13.92 -1.63
CA GLU A 122 5.78 14.35 -1.18
C GLU A 122 5.47 13.81 0.22
N ASP A 123 4.55 14.46 0.92
CA ASP A 123 4.19 14.13 2.30
C ASP A 123 3.08 13.06 2.39
N TYR A 124 3.14 12.10 1.52
CA TYR A 124 2.20 10.99 1.49
C TYR A 124 2.85 9.78 0.84
N ILE A 125 2.29 8.61 1.15
CA ILE A 125 2.62 7.39 0.43
C ILE A 125 1.77 7.39 -0.84
N GLU A 126 2.40 7.28 -2.00
CA GLU A 126 1.65 7.08 -3.23
C GLU A 126 1.67 5.60 -3.57
N VAL A 127 0.48 5.05 -3.83
CA VAL A 127 0.33 3.65 -4.24
C VAL A 127 -0.24 3.65 -5.64
N ILE A 128 0.51 3.10 -6.56
CA ILE A 128 0.12 3.03 -7.97
C ILE A 128 -0.11 1.56 -8.32
N ILE A 129 -1.32 1.23 -8.75
CA ILE A 129 -1.68 -0.12 -9.15
C ILE A 129 -1.95 -0.10 -10.65
N ARG A 130 -1.14 -0.79 -11.43
CA ARG A 130 -1.26 -0.80 -12.89
C ARG A 130 -1.32 -2.20 -13.45
N GLU A 131 -2.18 -2.41 -14.42
CA GLU A 131 -2.19 -3.64 -15.20
C GLU A 131 -0.95 -3.73 -16.09
N ILE A 132 -0.48 -4.93 -16.31
CA ILE A 132 0.66 -5.16 -17.20
C ILE A 132 0.24 -5.95 -18.45
#